data_8971faf105d446969b01f1b98c1b7a73
#
_entry.id   8971faf105d446969b01f1b98c1b7a73
#
_cell.length_a   1.000
_cell.length_b   1.000
_cell.length_c   1.000
_cell.angle_alpha   90.00
_cell.angle_beta   90.00
_cell.angle_gamma   90.00
#
_symmetry.space_group_name_H-M   'P 1'
#
loop_
_entity.id
_entity.type
_entity.pdbx_description
1 polymer ?
#
loop_
_entity_poly.entity_id
_entity_poly.type
_entity_poly.pdbx_seq_one_letter_code
_entity_poly.pdbx_strand_id
1 'polypeptide(L)'
;MRNCKFIVNFAENSKPPCNFSERPAAITNIDIKMPTKNPYGNMMIADLPEPETIRAEELLELIENKSIDLICVLGPTASGKTRYAVELARELNRLRAGREGNIDPDRAGAEILSGDSRQVYRGMDIGTGKDLSEYGEIPYHLIDIVDAGTKFDLYQYQRAFERAYKDIRSRGGIPILCGGSGLYLEAATCGYSIPDVPPSPELRAELEEKTTDELVSMLASMKPLHNKTDIDTRQRLIRALEIAIYQKNHPV
;
A
#
# COMPACT_ATOMS: atom_id res chain seq x y z
N MET A 1 -2.50 4.92 13.59
CA MET A 1 -3.15 4.94 12.25
C MET A 1 -2.73 6.19 11.53
N ARG A 2 -2.48 6.13 10.22
CA ARG A 2 -2.19 7.30 9.40
C ARG A 2 -3.50 7.98 9.00
N ASN A 3 -3.48 9.29 8.89
CA ASN A 3 -4.59 10.03 8.31
C ASN A 3 -4.48 9.94 6.79
N CYS A 4 -5.10 8.92 6.20
CA CYS A 4 -5.02 8.65 4.77
C CYS A 4 -6.25 9.16 4.04
N LYS A 5 -6.06 9.70 2.83
CA LYS A 5 -7.12 9.91 1.86
C LYS A 5 -6.99 8.84 0.78
N PHE A 6 -8.06 8.05 0.59
CA PHE A 6 -8.09 6.98 -0.40
C PHE A 6 -8.72 7.50 -1.69
N ILE A 7 -8.02 7.31 -2.79
CA ILE A 7 -8.49 7.59 -4.13
C ILE A 7 -8.59 6.25 -4.85
N VAL A 8 -9.79 5.84 -5.20
CA VAL A 8 -10.02 4.60 -5.94
C VAL A 8 -10.25 4.96 -7.39
N ASN A 9 -9.31 4.59 -8.26
CA ASN A 9 -9.47 4.75 -9.68
C ASN A 9 -10.16 3.50 -10.25
N PHE A 10 -11.47 3.59 -10.52
CA PHE A 10 -12.17 2.66 -11.38
C PHE A 10 -12.17 3.26 -12.78
N ALA A 11 -11.29 2.78 -13.66
CA ALA A 11 -11.44 3.03 -15.08
C ALA A 11 -12.73 2.33 -15.55
N GLU A 12 -13.84 3.05 -15.61
CA GLU A 12 -14.96 2.64 -16.43
C GLU A 12 -14.51 2.63 -17.88
N ASN A 13 -14.57 1.46 -18.52
CA ASN A 13 -14.56 1.12 -19.95
C ASN A 13 -14.42 2.30 -20.95
N SER A 14 -13.43 3.13 -20.83
CA SER A 14 -13.03 4.03 -21.91
C SER A 14 -11.77 3.47 -22.54
N LYS A 15 -11.92 2.87 -23.74
CA LYS A 15 -10.78 2.58 -24.62
C LYS A 15 -9.93 3.85 -24.69
N PRO A 16 -8.61 3.76 -24.48
CA PRO A 16 -7.75 4.92 -24.68
C PRO A 16 -7.95 5.44 -26.13
N PRO A 17 -8.11 6.74 -26.35
CA PRO A 17 -8.11 7.28 -27.70
C PRO A 17 -6.75 7.00 -28.34
N CYS A 18 -6.76 6.35 -29.49
CA CYS A 18 -5.57 5.97 -30.26
C CYS A 18 -4.87 7.15 -30.93
N ASN A 19 -4.91 8.36 -30.39
CA ASN A 19 -4.21 9.52 -30.94
C ASN A 19 -3.37 10.22 -29.89
N PHE A 20 -2.06 10.09 -30.06
CA PHE A 20 -1.00 10.66 -29.20
C PHE A 20 -0.86 12.21 -29.25
N SER A 21 -1.75 12.93 -29.91
CA SER A 21 -1.63 14.38 -30.13
C SER A 21 -2.54 15.25 -29.26
N GLU A 22 -3.45 14.67 -28.49
CA GLU A 22 -4.28 15.45 -27.58
C GLU A 22 -3.77 15.24 -26.15
N ARG A 23 -3.18 16.29 -25.56
CA ARG A 23 -2.90 16.32 -24.12
C ARG A 23 -4.23 16.11 -23.40
N PRO A 24 -4.33 15.14 -22.48
CA PRO A 24 -5.54 15.03 -21.68
C PRO A 24 -5.76 16.35 -20.94
N ALA A 25 -6.99 16.83 -20.95
CA ALA A 25 -7.40 17.98 -20.15
C ALA A 25 -6.96 17.73 -18.70
N ALA A 26 -6.49 18.79 -18.05
CA ALA A 26 -6.07 18.74 -16.65
C ALA A 26 -7.07 17.93 -15.82
N ILE A 27 -6.58 17.00 -15.00
CA ILE A 27 -7.43 16.24 -14.09
C ILE A 27 -8.03 17.23 -13.11
N THR A 28 -9.23 17.67 -13.38
CA THR A 28 -9.94 18.67 -12.57
C THR A 28 -10.85 18.04 -11.53
N ASN A 29 -11.18 16.75 -11.67
CA ASN A 29 -12.09 16.04 -10.78
C ASN A 29 -11.52 14.65 -10.43
N ILE A 30 -11.44 14.38 -9.15
CA ILE A 30 -10.95 13.10 -8.58
C ILE A 30 -12.10 12.48 -7.79
N ASP A 31 -12.61 11.33 -8.25
CA ASP A 31 -13.63 10.58 -7.52
C ASP A 31 -12.99 9.79 -6.38
N ILE A 32 -13.41 10.09 -5.16
CA ILE A 32 -12.91 9.42 -3.95
C ILE A 32 -14.00 8.55 -3.35
N LYS A 33 -13.69 7.26 -3.18
CA LYS A 33 -14.50 6.36 -2.36
C LYS A 33 -13.81 6.08 -1.04
N MET A 34 -14.45 6.44 0.07
CA MET A 34 -13.98 6.15 1.42
C MET A 34 -14.62 4.84 1.91
N PRO A 35 -13.86 3.82 2.31
CA PRO A 35 -14.43 2.72 3.06
C PRO A 35 -14.74 3.19 4.49
N THR A 36 -16.01 3.15 4.88
CA THR A 36 -16.40 3.28 6.27
C THR A 36 -16.07 1.99 7.00
N LYS A 37 -15.47 2.12 8.17
CA LYS A 37 -15.11 1.12 9.20
C LYS A 37 -15.36 -0.35 8.84
N ASN A 38 -14.27 -1.08 8.72
CA ASN A 38 -14.13 -2.52 8.63
C ASN A 38 -14.13 -3.12 7.22
N PRO A 39 -12.94 -3.31 6.61
CA PRO A 39 -12.82 -3.96 5.29
C PRO A 39 -13.21 -5.44 5.28
N TYR A 40 -13.49 -6.05 6.42
CA TYR A 40 -13.84 -7.48 6.57
C TYR A 40 -15.22 -7.74 7.18
N GLY A 41 -16.02 -6.70 7.44
CA GLY A 41 -17.43 -6.86 7.78
C GLY A 41 -18.25 -7.24 6.54
N ASN A 42 -19.41 -7.91 6.74
CA ASN A 42 -20.40 -8.22 5.69
C ASN A 42 -21.02 -6.94 5.09
N MET A 43 -20.21 -6.07 4.52
CA MET A 43 -20.64 -4.83 3.90
C MET A 43 -21.11 -5.12 2.48
N MET A 44 -22.38 -4.93 2.23
CA MET A 44 -22.93 -4.99 0.87
C MET A 44 -22.44 -3.76 0.09
N ILE A 45 -22.30 -3.89 -1.24
CA ILE A 45 -21.88 -2.76 -2.11
C ILE A 45 -22.79 -1.53 -1.91
N ALA A 46 -24.04 -1.76 -1.51
CA ALA A 46 -25.02 -0.70 -1.20
C ALA A 46 -24.67 0.12 0.05
N ASP A 47 -23.79 -0.38 0.93
CA ASP A 47 -23.38 0.31 2.17
C ASP A 47 -22.14 1.19 2.00
N LEU A 48 -21.59 1.28 0.79
CA LEU A 48 -20.46 2.16 0.51
C LEU A 48 -20.97 3.62 0.41
N PRO A 49 -20.25 4.59 1.00
CA PRO A 49 -20.59 5.99 0.84
C PRO A 49 -20.53 6.38 -0.63
N GLU A 50 -21.37 7.33 -1.01
CA GLU A 50 -21.32 7.93 -2.33
C GLU A 50 -19.91 8.47 -2.62
N PRO A 51 -19.42 8.33 -3.87
CA PRO A 51 -18.11 8.86 -4.23
C PRO A 51 -18.13 10.39 -4.14
N GLU A 52 -17.13 10.93 -3.47
CA GLU A 52 -16.89 12.37 -3.41
C GLU A 52 -15.86 12.76 -4.47
N THR A 53 -16.09 13.85 -5.17
CA THR A 53 -15.08 14.45 -6.05
C THR A 53 -14.24 15.45 -5.25
N ILE A 54 -12.91 15.29 -5.28
CA ILE A 54 -11.98 16.23 -4.66
C ILE A 54 -11.05 16.79 -5.73
N ARG A 55 -10.79 18.09 -5.68
CA ARG A 55 -9.83 18.73 -6.57
C ARG A 55 -8.41 18.62 -6.03
N ALA A 56 -7.43 18.71 -6.92
CA ALA A 56 -6.02 18.64 -6.52
C ALA A 56 -5.63 19.77 -5.56
N GLU A 57 -6.24 20.96 -5.69
CA GLU A 57 -6.05 22.10 -4.78
C GLU A 57 -6.52 21.79 -3.37
N GLU A 58 -7.69 21.17 -3.23
CA GLU A 58 -8.26 20.77 -1.93
C GLU A 58 -7.42 19.67 -1.29
N LEU A 59 -6.93 18.73 -2.10
CA LEU A 59 -6.06 17.67 -1.64
C LEU A 59 -4.72 18.22 -1.12
N LEU A 60 -4.15 19.21 -1.82
CA LEU A 60 -2.95 19.90 -1.38
C LEU A 60 -3.19 20.64 -0.05
N GLU A 61 -4.32 21.29 0.12
CA GLU A 61 -4.69 21.95 1.38
C GLU A 61 -4.80 20.97 2.54
N LEU A 62 -5.40 19.78 2.32
CA LEU A 62 -5.49 18.74 3.33
C LEU A 62 -4.12 18.19 3.76
N ILE A 63 -3.14 18.13 2.86
CA ILE A 63 -1.75 17.76 3.16
C ILE A 63 -1.03 18.87 3.93
N GLU A 64 -1.17 20.12 3.48
CA GLU A 64 -0.46 21.25 4.08
C GLU A 64 -0.96 21.57 5.49
N ASN A 65 -2.25 21.50 5.74
CA ASN A 65 -2.84 21.67 7.07
C ASN A 65 -2.72 20.42 7.96
N LYS A 66 -2.07 19.34 7.46
CA LYS A 66 -1.84 18.06 8.16
C LYS A 66 -3.13 17.31 8.52
N SER A 67 -4.23 17.58 7.85
CA SER A 67 -5.47 16.78 7.98
C SER A 67 -5.28 15.37 7.44
N ILE A 68 -4.45 15.23 6.40
CA ILE A 68 -3.99 13.94 5.87
C ILE A 68 -2.47 13.95 5.75
N ASP A 69 -1.86 12.79 5.79
CA ASP A 69 -0.40 12.61 5.69
C ASP A 69 0.02 11.62 4.61
N LEU A 70 -0.92 10.95 3.97
CA LEU A 70 -0.71 9.99 2.90
C LEU A 70 -1.89 10.00 1.93
N ILE A 71 -1.59 10.07 0.62
CA ILE A 71 -2.56 9.86 -0.45
C ILE A 71 -2.46 8.42 -0.93
N CYS A 72 -3.59 7.73 -1.11
CA CYS A 72 -3.61 6.34 -1.56
C CYS A 72 -4.38 6.23 -2.89
N VAL A 73 -3.67 5.85 -3.96
CA VAL A 73 -4.25 5.57 -5.28
C VAL A 73 -4.38 4.06 -5.44
N LEU A 74 -5.61 3.57 -5.38
CA LEU A 74 -5.93 2.15 -5.34
C LEU A 74 -6.68 1.73 -6.61
N GLY A 75 -6.51 0.46 -6.99
CA GLY A 75 -7.25 -0.09 -8.12
C GLY A 75 -6.72 -1.45 -8.55
N PRO A 76 -7.49 -2.19 -9.36
CA PRO A 76 -7.06 -3.48 -9.88
C PRO A 76 -5.88 -3.32 -10.85
N THR A 77 -5.25 -4.45 -11.19
CA THR A 77 -4.19 -4.45 -12.21
C THR A 77 -4.74 -3.94 -13.55
N ALA A 78 -3.93 -3.19 -14.29
CA ALA A 78 -4.28 -2.57 -15.57
C ALA A 78 -5.42 -1.52 -15.53
N SER A 79 -5.72 -0.94 -14.36
CA SER A 79 -6.72 0.15 -14.23
C SER A 79 -6.16 1.54 -14.51
N GLY A 80 -4.90 1.68 -14.90
CA GLY A 80 -4.25 2.97 -15.14
C GLY A 80 -3.84 3.74 -13.85
N LYS A 81 -3.86 3.09 -12.67
CA LYS A 81 -3.54 3.74 -11.39
C LYS A 81 -2.15 4.38 -11.34
N THR A 82 -1.13 3.76 -11.95
CA THR A 82 0.23 4.31 -11.98
C THR A 82 0.26 5.64 -12.74
N ARG A 83 -0.28 5.64 -13.95
CA ARG A 83 -0.39 6.86 -14.75
C ARG A 83 -1.14 7.96 -14.01
N TYR A 84 -2.27 7.60 -13.40
CA TYR A 84 -3.06 8.53 -12.60
C TYR A 84 -2.28 9.10 -11.41
N ALA A 85 -1.55 8.25 -10.67
CA ALA A 85 -0.73 8.69 -9.53
C ALA A 85 0.40 9.63 -9.96
N VAL A 86 1.02 9.37 -11.11
CA VAL A 86 2.06 10.24 -11.71
C VAL A 86 1.48 11.60 -12.13
N GLU A 87 0.34 11.60 -12.81
CA GLU A 87 -0.34 12.84 -13.21
C GLU A 87 -0.76 13.67 -12.00
N LEU A 88 -1.30 13.01 -10.95
CA LEU A 88 -1.61 13.67 -9.68
C LEU A 88 -0.36 14.26 -9.02
N ALA A 89 0.75 13.52 -8.99
CA ALA A 89 2.01 14.02 -8.44
C ALA A 89 2.51 15.28 -9.17
N ARG A 90 2.45 15.28 -10.51
CA ARG A 90 2.79 16.45 -11.33
C ARG A 90 1.92 17.66 -11.01
N GLU A 91 0.61 17.44 -10.90
CA GLU A 91 -0.32 18.53 -10.61
C GLU A 91 -0.12 19.10 -9.20
N LEU A 92 0.09 18.25 -8.19
CA LEU A 92 0.41 18.71 -6.83
C LEU A 92 1.72 19.51 -6.79
N ASN A 93 2.74 19.08 -7.53
CA ASN A 93 4.01 19.81 -7.64
C ASN A 93 3.82 21.16 -8.31
N ARG A 94 3.03 21.22 -9.40
CA ARG A 94 2.71 22.45 -10.12
C ARG A 94 1.95 23.46 -9.24
N LEU A 95 0.94 22.99 -8.52
CA LEU A 95 0.13 23.81 -7.61
C LEU A 95 0.96 24.38 -6.47
N ARG A 96 1.83 23.54 -5.88
CA ARG A 96 2.72 23.96 -4.79
C ARG A 96 3.71 25.01 -5.28
N ALA A 97 4.35 24.82 -6.43
CA ALA A 97 5.24 25.79 -7.03
C ALA A 97 4.56 27.15 -7.31
N GLY A 98 3.28 27.13 -7.72
CA GLY A 98 2.50 28.34 -7.94
C GLY A 98 2.13 29.13 -6.68
N ARG A 99 2.02 28.47 -5.53
CA ARG A 99 1.67 29.11 -4.24
C ARG A 99 2.89 29.72 -3.53
N GLU A 100 4.04 29.11 -3.61
CA GLU A 100 5.21 29.50 -2.80
C GLU A 100 6.03 30.65 -3.37
N GLY A 101 5.80 31.08 -4.64
CA GLY A 101 6.51 32.22 -5.26
C GLY A 101 8.04 32.13 -5.27
N ASN A 102 8.62 31.31 -4.40
CA ASN A 102 10.01 30.88 -4.30
C ASN A 102 9.99 29.38 -3.98
N ILE A 103 10.35 28.55 -4.94
CA ILE A 103 10.50 27.12 -4.72
C ILE A 103 11.70 26.95 -3.79
N ASP A 104 11.48 26.44 -2.58
CA ASP A 104 12.57 25.92 -1.76
C ASP A 104 13.20 24.74 -2.53
N PRO A 105 14.41 24.89 -3.09
CA PRO A 105 15.02 23.86 -3.92
C PRO A 105 15.30 22.56 -3.15
N ASP A 106 15.33 22.63 -1.82
CA ASP A 106 15.60 21.49 -0.94
C ASP A 106 14.31 20.75 -0.54
N ARG A 107 13.13 21.33 -0.81
CA ARG A 107 11.85 20.71 -0.49
C ARG A 107 11.46 19.68 -1.54
N ALA A 108 11.28 18.44 -1.11
CA ALA A 108 10.84 17.36 -1.98
C ALA A 108 9.42 17.58 -2.52
N GLY A 109 9.20 17.19 -3.77
CA GLY A 109 7.88 17.16 -4.41
C GLY A 109 7.01 16.01 -3.94
N ALA A 110 6.00 15.68 -4.75
CA ALA A 110 5.23 14.46 -4.58
C ALA A 110 6.02 13.26 -5.11
N GLU A 111 6.05 12.16 -4.34
CA GLU A 111 6.79 10.95 -4.65
C GLU A 111 5.91 9.73 -4.47
N ILE A 112 6.11 8.71 -5.31
CA ILE A 112 5.26 7.53 -5.34
C ILE A 112 5.89 6.38 -4.55
N LEU A 113 5.10 5.75 -3.67
CA LEU A 113 5.41 4.54 -2.94
C LEU A 113 4.63 3.38 -3.56
N SER A 114 5.30 2.37 -4.11
CA SER A 114 4.60 1.22 -4.70
C SER A 114 3.99 0.32 -3.62
N GLY A 115 2.68 0.04 -3.75
CA GLY A 115 1.93 -0.95 -2.97
C GLY A 115 1.69 -2.24 -3.75
N ASP A 116 2.62 -2.64 -4.63
CA ASP A 116 2.53 -3.86 -5.42
C ASP A 116 3.59 -4.89 -4.99
N SER A 117 3.12 -6.07 -4.56
CA SER A 117 3.98 -7.14 -4.03
C SER A 117 4.87 -7.82 -5.08
N ARG A 118 4.64 -7.57 -6.36
CA ARG A 118 5.45 -8.12 -7.46
C ARG A 118 6.48 -7.15 -7.98
N GLN A 119 6.22 -5.85 -7.87
CA GLN A 119 7.14 -4.81 -8.36
C GLN A 119 8.40 -4.65 -7.49
N VAL A 120 8.42 -5.21 -6.29
CA VAL A 120 9.59 -5.17 -5.39
C VAL A 120 10.81 -5.92 -5.93
N TYR A 121 10.61 -6.88 -6.84
CA TYR A 121 11.67 -7.75 -7.36
C TYR A 121 12.37 -7.16 -8.57
N ARG A 122 13.72 -7.06 -8.53
CA ARG A 122 14.55 -6.62 -9.64
C ARG A 122 14.46 -7.57 -10.82
N GLY A 123 14.41 -7.00 -12.03
CA GLY A 123 14.41 -7.75 -13.29
C GLY A 123 13.11 -8.52 -13.57
N MET A 124 12.08 -8.41 -12.72
CA MET A 124 10.76 -8.95 -12.99
C MET A 124 9.86 -7.90 -13.65
N ASP A 125 10.19 -7.48 -14.85
CA ASP A 125 9.56 -6.33 -15.53
C ASP A 125 8.37 -6.74 -16.40
N ILE A 126 8.41 -7.96 -16.97
CA ILE A 126 7.34 -8.50 -17.81
C ILE A 126 6.26 -9.14 -16.94
N GLY A 127 5.00 -8.74 -17.16
CA GLY A 127 3.83 -9.32 -16.46
C GLY A 127 3.58 -8.80 -15.04
N THR A 128 4.43 -7.89 -14.53
CA THR A 128 4.25 -7.23 -13.22
C THR A 128 3.64 -5.84 -13.33
N GLY A 129 3.41 -5.35 -14.55
CA GLY A 129 2.94 -3.99 -14.79
C GLY A 129 3.94 -2.91 -14.37
N LYS A 130 5.23 -3.25 -14.36
CA LYS A 130 6.32 -2.36 -14.00
C LYS A 130 6.78 -1.58 -15.26
N ASP A 131 6.04 -0.55 -15.61
CA ASP A 131 6.46 0.40 -16.66
C ASP A 131 7.10 1.61 -15.99
N LEU A 132 8.42 1.55 -15.83
CA LEU A 132 9.18 2.63 -15.19
C LEU A 132 9.20 3.92 -16.03
N SER A 133 8.93 3.83 -17.34
CA SER A 133 8.85 5.00 -18.21
C SER A 133 7.65 5.90 -17.89
N GLU A 134 6.58 5.34 -17.30
CA GLU A 134 5.41 6.12 -16.89
C GLU A 134 5.73 7.15 -15.79
N TYR A 135 6.73 6.88 -14.94
CA TYR A 135 7.06 7.77 -13.82
C TYR A 135 7.74 9.06 -14.27
N GLY A 136 8.49 9.04 -15.39
CA GLY A 136 9.20 10.22 -15.90
C GLY A 136 10.11 10.83 -14.83
N GLU A 137 9.86 12.11 -14.50
CA GLU A 137 10.59 12.87 -13.49
C GLU A 137 10.10 12.64 -12.04
N ILE A 138 8.98 11.93 -11.85
CA ILE A 138 8.43 11.70 -10.52
C ILE A 138 9.19 10.58 -9.81
N PRO A 139 9.79 10.85 -8.64
CA PRO A 139 10.49 9.84 -7.88
C PRO A 139 9.54 8.73 -7.40
N TYR A 140 10.04 7.50 -7.42
CA TYR A 140 9.30 6.33 -6.96
C TYR A 140 10.15 5.46 -6.02
N HIS A 141 9.49 4.75 -5.13
CA HIS A 141 10.08 3.90 -4.10
C HIS A 141 9.42 2.54 -4.06
N LEU A 142 10.08 1.56 -3.47
CA LEU A 142 9.59 0.19 -3.25
C LEU A 142 9.40 -0.61 -4.55
N ILE A 143 10.08 -0.20 -5.59
CA ILE A 143 10.23 -0.92 -6.85
C ILE A 143 11.69 -1.35 -6.97
N ASP A 144 11.95 -2.57 -7.44
CA ASP A 144 13.30 -3.12 -7.63
C ASP A 144 14.21 -3.07 -6.38
N ILE A 145 13.64 -3.32 -5.20
CA ILE A 145 14.36 -3.22 -3.93
C ILE A 145 14.99 -4.54 -3.46
N VAL A 146 14.57 -5.68 -4.03
CA VAL A 146 15.11 -7.01 -3.71
C VAL A 146 15.36 -7.83 -4.97
N ASP A 147 16.27 -8.79 -4.90
CA ASP A 147 16.57 -9.66 -6.03
C ASP A 147 15.48 -10.74 -6.20
N ALA A 148 15.21 -11.14 -7.45
CA ALA A 148 14.28 -12.21 -7.75
C ALA A 148 14.70 -13.51 -7.03
N GLY A 149 13.73 -14.20 -6.41
CA GLY A 149 13.99 -15.38 -5.60
C GLY A 149 14.25 -15.10 -4.11
N THR A 150 14.49 -13.85 -3.72
CA THR A 150 14.58 -13.46 -2.32
C THR A 150 13.20 -13.54 -1.67
N LYS A 151 13.11 -14.13 -0.48
CA LYS A 151 11.89 -14.07 0.32
C LYS A 151 11.69 -12.65 0.83
N PHE A 152 10.60 -12.01 0.40
CA PHE A 152 10.23 -10.67 0.85
C PHE A 152 8.79 -10.71 1.38
N ASP A 153 8.65 -10.60 2.68
CA ASP A 153 7.38 -10.75 3.38
C ASP A 153 6.75 -9.40 3.75
N LEU A 154 5.55 -9.48 4.34
CA LEU A 154 4.76 -8.30 4.71
C LEU A 154 5.48 -7.42 5.75
N TYR A 155 6.20 -8.03 6.70
CA TYR A 155 6.99 -7.31 7.69
C TYR A 155 8.11 -6.50 7.03
N GLN A 156 8.85 -7.13 6.12
CA GLN A 156 9.93 -6.45 5.38
C GLN A 156 9.39 -5.29 4.52
N TYR A 157 8.23 -5.50 3.87
CA TYR A 157 7.55 -4.43 3.13
C TYR A 157 7.17 -3.27 4.06
N GLN A 158 6.52 -3.54 5.18
CA GLN A 158 6.12 -2.50 6.13
C GLN A 158 7.31 -1.67 6.60
N ARG A 159 8.44 -2.32 6.93
CA ARG A 159 9.68 -1.63 7.34
C ARG A 159 10.27 -0.79 6.22
N ALA A 160 10.26 -1.29 4.99
CA ALA A 160 10.73 -0.55 3.83
C ALA A 160 9.83 0.66 3.53
N PHE A 161 8.50 0.47 3.58
CA PHE A 161 7.52 1.53 3.45
C PHE A 161 7.70 2.62 4.51
N GLU A 162 7.83 2.25 5.78
CA GLU A 162 8.02 3.20 6.87
C GLU A 162 9.27 4.07 6.68
N ARG A 163 10.37 3.47 6.21
CA ARG A 163 11.61 4.22 5.95
C ARG A 163 11.41 5.22 4.81
N ALA A 164 10.88 4.78 3.67
CA ALA A 164 10.66 5.63 2.51
C ALA A 164 9.64 6.74 2.81
N TYR A 165 8.54 6.40 3.49
CA TYR A 165 7.53 7.37 3.91
C TYR A 165 8.11 8.46 4.82
N LYS A 166 8.87 8.07 5.85
CA LYS A 166 9.51 9.02 6.78
C LYS A 166 10.54 9.91 6.08
N ASP A 167 11.30 9.34 5.15
CA ASP A 167 12.26 10.10 4.35
C ASP A 167 11.55 11.18 3.52
N ILE A 168 10.52 10.81 2.73
CA ILE A 168 9.73 11.77 1.95
C ILE A 168 9.17 12.88 2.85
N ARG A 169 8.55 12.51 3.98
CA ARG A 169 7.97 13.49 4.91
C ARG A 169 8.99 14.39 5.55
N SER A 170 10.17 13.87 5.90
CA SER A 170 11.25 14.67 6.50
C SER A 170 11.79 15.75 5.56
N ARG A 171 11.76 15.51 4.24
CA ARG A 171 12.11 16.47 3.19
C ARG A 171 10.94 17.38 2.77
N GLY A 172 9.80 17.33 3.50
CA GLY A 172 8.60 18.11 3.18
C GLY A 172 7.84 17.62 1.95
N GLY A 173 8.14 16.43 1.45
CA GLY A 173 7.48 15.81 0.29
C GLY A 173 6.07 15.32 0.57
N ILE A 174 5.34 15.01 -0.49
CA ILE A 174 3.99 14.45 -0.47
C ILE A 174 4.06 12.97 -0.85
N PRO A 175 3.86 12.04 0.09
CA PRO A 175 3.86 10.62 -0.23
C PRO A 175 2.52 10.20 -0.89
N ILE A 176 2.62 9.47 -2.01
CA ILE A 176 1.49 8.88 -2.72
C ILE A 176 1.69 7.36 -2.78
N LEU A 177 0.90 6.60 -2.02
CA LEU A 177 0.88 5.15 -2.08
C LEU A 177 0.05 4.70 -3.29
N CYS A 178 0.67 4.01 -4.24
CA CYS A 178 0.01 3.52 -5.44
C CYS A 178 0.12 2.01 -5.54
N GLY A 179 -1.02 1.28 -5.58
CA GLY A 179 -0.96 -0.17 -5.69
C GLY A 179 -2.30 -0.88 -5.64
N GLY A 180 -2.21 -2.22 -5.71
CA GLY A 180 -3.36 -3.13 -5.69
C GLY A 180 -3.19 -4.33 -4.78
N SER A 181 -2.06 -4.50 -4.09
CA SER A 181 -1.82 -5.61 -3.17
C SER A 181 -2.43 -5.31 -1.80
N GLY A 182 -3.64 -5.83 -1.53
CA GLY A 182 -4.45 -5.48 -0.36
C GLY A 182 -3.68 -5.53 0.97
N LEU A 183 -2.94 -6.62 1.25
CA LEU A 183 -2.15 -6.74 2.47
C LEU A 183 -1.03 -5.69 2.59
N TYR A 184 -0.41 -5.28 1.46
CA TYR A 184 0.61 -4.23 1.46
C TYR A 184 -0.01 -2.87 1.78
N LEU A 185 -1.14 -2.58 1.15
CA LEU A 185 -1.89 -1.35 1.39
C LEU A 185 -2.34 -1.26 2.84
N GLU A 186 -2.87 -2.35 3.37
CA GLU A 186 -3.33 -2.45 4.75
C GLU A 186 -2.16 -2.29 5.75
N ALA A 187 -1.04 -2.96 5.53
CA ALA A 187 0.15 -2.82 6.37
C ALA A 187 0.72 -1.40 6.36
N ALA A 188 0.64 -0.70 5.21
CA ALA A 188 1.08 0.68 5.06
C ALA A 188 0.16 1.68 5.79
N THR A 189 -1.16 1.45 5.79
CA THR A 189 -2.16 2.43 6.24
C THR A 189 -2.68 2.19 7.65
N CYS A 190 -2.87 0.92 8.05
CA CYS A 190 -3.46 0.58 9.35
C CYS A 190 -2.46 0.54 10.51
N GLY A 191 -1.16 0.62 10.22
CA GLY A 191 -0.12 0.65 11.26
C GLY A 191 -0.09 -0.63 12.10
N TYR A 192 -0.25 -1.79 11.47
CA TYR A 192 -0.14 -3.07 12.15
C TYR A 192 1.21 -3.18 12.87
N SER A 193 1.17 -3.57 14.13
CA SER A 193 2.36 -4.06 14.81
C SER A 193 2.62 -5.50 14.35
N ILE A 194 3.31 -5.65 13.22
CA ILE A 194 3.76 -6.97 12.76
C ILE A 194 5.03 -7.29 13.54
N PRO A 195 5.00 -8.29 14.43
CA PRO A 195 6.18 -8.62 15.22
C PRO A 195 7.27 -9.22 14.34
N ASP A 196 8.51 -8.83 14.61
CA ASP A 196 9.69 -9.45 14.00
C ASP A 196 9.96 -10.81 14.66
N VAL A 197 9.30 -11.83 14.14
CA VAL A 197 9.45 -13.20 14.65
C VAL A 197 10.37 -13.97 13.72
N PRO A 198 11.62 -14.25 14.14
CA PRO A 198 12.54 -15.05 13.34
C PRO A 198 11.99 -16.49 13.17
N PRO A 199 12.20 -17.11 12.00
CA PRO A 199 11.87 -18.51 11.83
C PRO A 199 12.65 -19.39 12.80
N SER A 200 11.97 -20.32 13.50
CA SER A 200 12.60 -21.34 14.33
C SER A 200 12.47 -22.73 13.69
N PRO A 201 13.54 -23.25 13.07
CA PRO A 201 13.53 -24.58 12.47
C PRO A 201 13.16 -25.68 13.47
N GLU A 202 13.64 -25.55 14.71
CA GLU A 202 13.42 -26.52 15.78
C GLU A 202 11.93 -26.59 16.16
N LEU A 203 11.31 -25.43 16.39
CA LEU A 203 9.89 -25.33 16.70
C LEU A 203 9.03 -25.84 15.54
N ARG A 204 9.42 -25.53 14.31
CA ARG A 204 8.70 -26.02 13.13
C ARG A 204 8.75 -27.53 13.01
N ALA A 205 9.91 -28.15 13.24
CA ALA A 205 10.05 -29.60 13.25
C ALA A 205 9.14 -30.24 14.31
N GLU A 206 9.10 -29.68 15.53
CA GLU A 206 8.20 -30.16 16.58
C GLU A 206 6.71 -30.04 16.17
N LEU A 207 6.32 -28.92 15.57
CA LEU A 207 4.94 -28.68 15.14
C LEU A 207 4.56 -29.56 13.96
N GLU A 208 5.50 -29.91 13.08
CA GLU A 208 5.24 -30.82 11.94
C GLU A 208 4.90 -32.26 12.38
N GLU A 209 5.29 -32.68 13.58
CA GLU A 209 4.93 -34.01 14.12
C GLU A 209 3.48 -34.07 14.63
N LYS A 210 2.83 -32.91 14.85
CA LYS A 210 1.47 -32.85 15.40
C LYS A 210 0.41 -32.90 14.29
N THR A 211 -0.77 -33.40 14.61
CA THR A 211 -1.92 -33.36 13.69
C THR A 211 -2.45 -31.94 13.49
N THR A 212 -3.14 -31.72 12.37
CA THR A 212 -3.75 -30.39 12.10
C THR A 212 -4.73 -29.97 13.20
N ASP A 213 -5.52 -30.90 13.72
CA ASP A 213 -6.50 -30.62 14.78
C ASP A 213 -5.84 -30.22 16.11
N GLU A 214 -4.72 -30.87 16.46
CA GLU A 214 -3.88 -30.47 17.61
C GLU A 214 -3.34 -29.06 17.42
N LEU A 215 -2.79 -28.76 16.25
CA LEU A 215 -2.24 -27.43 15.95
C LEU A 215 -3.34 -26.34 16.01
N VAL A 216 -4.52 -26.60 15.47
CA VAL A 216 -5.67 -25.67 15.55
C VAL A 216 -6.08 -25.43 17.00
N SER A 217 -6.17 -26.51 17.79
CA SER A 217 -6.49 -26.43 19.22
C SER A 217 -5.46 -25.64 20.01
N MET A 218 -4.18 -25.85 19.73
CA MET A 218 -3.07 -25.07 20.32
C MET A 218 -3.20 -23.59 19.98
N LEU A 219 -3.43 -23.24 18.71
CA LEU A 219 -3.55 -21.85 18.28
C LEU A 219 -4.77 -21.18 18.93
N ALA A 220 -5.92 -21.87 18.98
CA ALA A 220 -7.14 -21.38 19.60
C ALA A 220 -6.98 -21.11 21.11
N SER A 221 -6.13 -21.88 21.80
CA SER A 221 -5.83 -21.64 23.22
C SER A 221 -4.97 -20.39 23.47
N MET A 222 -4.23 -19.91 22.46
CA MET A 222 -3.30 -18.77 22.58
C MET A 222 -3.89 -17.46 22.09
N LYS A 223 -4.74 -17.50 21.06
CA LYS A 223 -5.40 -16.31 20.51
C LYS A 223 -6.76 -16.63 19.93
N PRO A 224 -7.74 -15.68 19.94
CA PRO A 224 -8.99 -15.84 19.22
C PRO A 224 -8.72 -16.05 17.72
N LEU A 225 -9.40 -17.02 17.11
CA LEU A 225 -9.35 -17.28 15.68
C LEU A 225 -10.31 -16.33 14.97
N HIS A 226 -9.86 -15.14 14.59
CA HIS A 226 -10.70 -14.11 13.97
C HIS A 226 -10.96 -14.36 12.48
N ASN A 227 -10.12 -15.15 11.81
CA ASN A 227 -10.26 -15.48 10.39
C ASN A 227 -9.84 -16.92 10.11
N LYS A 228 -10.30 -17.45 8.97
CA LYS A 228 -9.93 -18.80 8.53
C LYS A 228 -8.54 -18.86 7.87
N THR A 229 -7.94 -17.70 7.55
CA THR A 229 -6.69 -17.61 6.78
C THR A 229 -5.51 -18.26 7.51
N ASP A 230 -5.45 -18.14 8.84
CA ASP A 230 -4.38 -18.72 9.65
C ASP A 230 -4.41 -20.26 9.67
N ILE A 231 -5.55 -20.86 9.37
CA ILE A 231 -5.77 -22.33 9.40
C ILE A 231 -6.01 -22.94 8.02
N ASP A 232 -6.00 -22.16 6.95
CA ASP A 232 -6.26 -22.63 5.57
C ASP A 232 -5.23 -23.64 5.08
N THR A 233 -3.98 -23.49 5.48
CA THR A 233 -2.91 -24.43 5.13
C THR A 233 -2.06 -24.74 6.35
N ARG A 234 -1.50 -25.96 6.39
CA ARG A 234 -0.61 -26.40 7.46
C ARG A 234 0.56 -25.43 7.67
N GLN A 235 1.16 -24.94 6.60
CA GLN A 235 2.27 -23.98 6.67
C GLN A 235 1.87 -22.65 7.35
N ARG A 236 0.67 -22.13 7.04
CA ARG A 236 0.14 -20.92 7.68
C ARG A 236 -0.16 -21.15 9.14
N LEU A 237 -0.73 -22.29 9.48
CA LEU A 237 -1.05 -22.68 10.84
C LEU A 237 0.21 -22.79 11.70
N ILE A 238 1.26 -23.43 11.21
CA ILE A 238 2.57 -23.52 11.88
C ILE A 238 3.16 -22.12 12.05
N ARG A 239 3.11 -21.27 11.02
CA ARG A 239 3.61 -19.90 11.14
C ARG A 239 2.79 -19.07 12.14
N ALA A 240 1.49 -19.21 12.20
CA ALA A 240 0.65 -18.54 13.18
C ALA A 240 0.96 -18.97 14.62
N LEU A 241 1.22 -20.26 14.83
CA LEU A 241 1.69 -20.80 16.12
C LEU A 241 3.07 -20.27 16.50
N GLU A 242 4.02 -20.28 15.58
CA GLU A 242 5.37 -19.73 15.78
C GLU A 242 5.31 -18.28 16.27
N ILE A 243 4.47 -17.46 15.64
CA ILE A 243 4.24 -16.06 16.05
C ILE A 243 3.60 -15.98 17.44
N ALA A 244 2.55 -16.76 17.69
CA ALA A 244 1.84 -16.73 18.98
C ALA A 244 2.74 -17.19 20.15
N ILE A 245 3.53 -18.22 19.95
CA ILE A 245 4.50 -18.73 20.94
C ILE A 245 5.58 -17.68 21.20
N TYR A 246 6.13 -17.09 20.15
CA TYR A 246 7.15 -16.06 20.29
C TYR A 246 6.62 -14.85 21.08
N GLN A 247 5.43 -14.35 20.76
CA GLN A 247 4.82 -13.22 21.47
C GLN A 247 4.53 -13.54 22.95
N LYS A 248 4.12 -14.76 23.24
CA LYS A 248 3.92 -15.20 24.64
C LYS A 248 5.22 -15.19 25.45
N ASN A 249 6.33 -15.55 24.82
CA ASN A 249 7.63 -15.62 25.45
C ASN A 249 8.37 -14.27 25.47
N HIS A 250 7.95 -13.30 24.65
CA HIS A 250 8.53 -11.95 24.55
C HIS A 250 7.40 -10.90 24.63
N PRO A 251 6.77 -10.73 25.80
CA PRO A 251 5.73 -9.70 25.98
C PRO A 251 6.37 -8.31 25.79
N VAL A 252 5.70 -7.46 24.99
CA VAL A 252 6.10 -6.06 24.75
C VAL A 252 5.55 -5.17 25.86
#